data_ce1986933a6074721fe57ac8ee4a7c79
#
_entry.id   ce1986933a6074721fe57ac8ee4a7c79
#
_cell.length_a   1.000
_cell.length_b   1.000
_cell.length_c   1.000
_cell.angle_alpha   90.00
_cell.angle_beta   90.00
_cell.angle_gamma   90.00
#
_symmetry.space_group_name_H-M   'P 1'
#
loop_
_entity.id
_entity.type
_entity.pdbx_description
1 polymer ?
#
loop_
_entity_poly.entity_id
_entity_poly.type
_entity_poly.pdbx_seq_one_letter_code
_entity_poly.pdbx_strand_id
1 'polypeptide(L)'
;MSIEARSSLTEFAPGVYDRVAPVLRVLGHADRLRMVNLLMRQELPVAELARTLRLAPNAVSQHLNIMRAHGIVHPRRRGRQVFYRVVHPAALSLLRCMRQNAENL
;
A
#
# COMPACT_ATOMS: atom_id res chain seq x y z
N MET A 1 -5.40 35.64 -1.66
CA MET A 1 -5.78 34.58 -2.58
C MET A 1 -7.27 34.63 -2.83
N SER A 2 -7.69 34.53 -4.08
CA SER A 2 -9.11 34.53 -4.42
C SER A 2 -9.80 33.22 -4.02
N ILE A 3 -11.13 33.29 -3.87
CA ILE A 3 -11.91 32.09 -3.55
C ILE A 3 -11.79 31.05 -4.67
N GLU A 4 -11.78 31.49 -5.92
CA GLU A 4 -11.66 30.59 -7.07
C GLU A 4 -10.30 29.89 -7.07
N ALA A 5 -9.22 30.61 -6.80
CA ALA A 5 -7.89 29.98 -6.71
C ALA A 5 -7.85 28.94 -5.60
N ARG A 6 -8.50 29.21 -4.46
CA ARG A 6 -8.58 28.26 -3.35
C ARG A 6 -9.37 27.03 -3.75
N SER A 7 -10.50 27.19 -4.41
CA SER A 7 -11.32 26.07 -4.86
C SER A 7 -10.55 25.16 -5.81
N SER A 8 -9.82 25.75 -6.77
CA SER A 8 -9.04 24.94 -7.73
C SER A 8 -7.87 24.20 -7.07
N LEU A 9 -7.35 24.71 -5.95
CA LEU A 9 -6.25 24.07 -5.20
C LEU A 9 -6.73 23.01 -4.22
N THR A 10 -8.00 23.05 -3.80
CA THR A 10 -8.51 22.17 -2.74
C THR A 10 -9.33 21.00 -3.27
N GLU A 11 -9.74 21.02 -4.53
CA GLU A 11 -10.52 19.94 -5.11
C GLU A 11 -9.73 19.16 -6.14
N PHE A 12 -9.80 17.85 -6.03
CA PHE A 12 -9.26 16.95 -7.04
C PHE A 12 -10.24 16.80 -8.21
N ALA A 13 -9.75 16.26 -9.31
CA ALA A 13 -10.59 15.90 -10.44
C ALA A 13 -11.70 14.94 -10.00
N PRO A 14 -12.86 14.94 -10.71
CA PRO A 14 -13.96 14.04 -10.38
C PRO A 14 -13.52 12.57 -10.30
N GLY A 15 -14.02 11.87 -9.29
CA GLY A 15 -13.75 10.45 -9.10
C GLY A 15 -12.46 10.12 -8.35
N VAL A 16 -11.59 11.09 -8.06
CA VAL A 16 -10.34 10.82 -7.34
C VAL A 16 -10.63 10.26 -5.95
N TYR A 17 -11.54 10.87 -5.21
CA TYR A 17 -11.88 10.40 -3.86
C TYR A 17 -12.43 8.97 -3.88
N ASP A 18 -13.28 8.68 -4.86
CA ASP A 18 -13.90 7.36 -4.99
C ASP A 18 -12.89 6.28 -5.37
N ARG A 19 -11.81 6.64 -6.06
CA ARG A 19 -10.74 5.70 -6.39
C ARG A 19 -9.77 5.49 -5.24
N VAL A 20 -9.50 6.55 -4.48
CA VAL A 20 -8.49 6.49 -3.42
C VAL A 20 -9.04 5.94 -2.11
N ALA A 21 -10.27 6.28 -1.75
CA ALA A 21 -10.85 5.87 -0.47
C ALA A 21 -10.81 4.35 -0.22
N PRO A 22 -11.15 3.48 -1.19
CA PRO A 22 -11.04 2.03 -0.97
C PRO A 22 -9.60 1.58 -0.70
N VAL A 23 -8.63 2.18 -1.36
CA VAL A 23 -7.20 1.87 -1.15
C VAL A 23 -6.79 2.23 0.28
N LEU A 24 -7.16 3.41 0.74
CA LEU A 24 -6.84 3.84 2.11
C LEU A 24 -7.53 2.96 3.15
N ARG A 25 -8.75 2.51 2.87
CA ARG A 25 -9.47 1.59 3.75
C ARG A 25 -8.73 0.27 3.91
N VAL A 26 -8.24 -0.28 2.81
CA VAL A 26 -7.43 -1.50 2.81
C VAL A 26 -6.13 -1.29 3.56
N LEU A 27 -5.46 -0.17 3.35
CA LEU A 27 -4.20 0.16 4.01
C LEU A 27 -4.38 0.51 5.49
N GLY A 28 -5.60 0.78 5.94
CA GLY A 28 -5.89 1.09 7.33
C GLY A 28 -5.84 -0.13 8.25
N HIS A 29 -4.80 -0.94 8.14
CA HIS A 29 -4.56 -2.15 8.92
C HIS A 29 -3.05 -2.25 9.16
N ALA A 30 -2.66 -2.33 10.43
CA ALA A 30 -1.24 -2.25 10.81
C ALA A 30 -0.37 -3.28 10.06
N ASP A 31 -0.82 -4.53 9.97
CA ASP A 31 -0.05 -5.57 9.30
C ASP A 31 0.10 -5.29 7.81
N ARG A 32 -0.93 -4.75 7.17
CA ARG A 32 -0.84 -4.40 5.75
C ARG A 32 0.13 -3.23 5.52
N LEU A 33 0.13 -2.24 6.40
CA LEU A 33 1.10 -1.15 6.33
C LEU A 33 2.53 -1.67 6.49
N ARG A 34 2.74 -2.60 7.42
CA ARG A 34 4.05 -3.23 7.61
C ARG A 34 4.49 -4.00 6.37
N MET A 35 3.58 -4.74 5.76
CA MET A 35 3.85 -5.50 4.53
C MET A 35 4.23 -4.57 3.38
N VAL A 36 3.47 -3.50 3.18
CA VAL A 36 3.77 -2.53 2.12
C VAL A 36 5.12 -1.88 2.37
N ASN A 37 5.44 -1.53 3.60
CA ASN A 37 6.74 -0.95 3.94
C ASN A 37 7.90 -1.87 3.54
N LEU A 38 7.79 -3.16 3.82
CA LEU A 38 8.82 -4.12 3.43
C LEU A 38 8.91 -4.27 1.91
N LEU A 39 7.76 -4.38 1.25
CA LEU A 39 7.69 -4.58 -0.20
C LEU A 39 8.14 -3.35 -1.00
N MET A 40 8.16 -2.17 -0.38
CA MET A 40 8.72 -0.98 -1.03
C MET A 40 10.23 -1.07 -1.17
N ARG A 41 10.90 -1.83 -0.31
CA ARG A 41 12.35 -1.98 -0.35
C ARG A 41 12.79 -3.06 -1.32
N GLN A 42 12.05 -4.17 -1.37
CA GLN A 42 12.35 -5.26 -2.27
C GLN A 42 11.13 -6.15 -2.45
N GLU A 43 11.07 -6.82 -3.58
CA GLU A 43 10.07 -7.83 -3.83
C GLU A 43 10.33 -9.02 -2.90
N LEU A 44 9.28 -9.55 -2.27
CA LEU A 44 9.38 -10.67 -1.34
C LEU A 44 8.27 -11.69 -1.58
N PRO A 45 8.56 -12.98 -1.38
CA PRO A 45 7.52 -14.02 -1.39
C PRO A 45 6.80 -14.10 -0.04
N VAL A 46 5.67 -14.81 -0.03
CA VAL A 46 4.84 -15.00 1.18
C VAL A 46 5.66 -15.50 2.37
N ALA A 47 6.51 -16.52 2.15
CA ALA A 47 7.30 -17.11 3.24
C ALA A 47 8.22 -16.09 3.91
N GLU A 48 8.86 -15.22 3.13
CA GLU A 48 9.74 -14.19 3.67
C GLU A 48 8.98 -13.12 4.43
N LEU A 49 7.83 -12.69 3.90
CA LEU A 49 6.97 -11.73 4.59
C LEU A 49 6.48 -12.31 5.92
N ALA A 50 6.01 -13.56 5.91
CA ALA A 50 5.50 -14.21 7.10
C ALA A 50 6.58 -14.31 8.18
N ARG A 51 7.78 -14.72 7.79
CA ARG A 51 8.89 -14.84 8.73
C ARG A 51 9.30 -13.49 9.30
N THR A 52 9.46 -12.49 8.46
CA THR A 52 9.92 -11.16 8.89
C THR A 52 8.89 -10.48 9.80
N LEU A 53 7.62 -10.61 9.48
CA LEU A 53 6.54 -9.96 10.24
C LEU A 53 6.03 -10.83 11.39
N ARG A 54 6.48 -12.07 11.49
CA ARG A 54 6.02 -13.04 12.50
C ARG A 54 4.51 -13.26 12.42
N LEU A 55 4.04 -13.44 11.20
CA LEU A 55 2.65 -13.74 10.90
C LEU A 55 2.53 -15.13 10.30
N ALA A 56 1.36 -15.75 10.45
CA ALA A 56 1.07 -17.00 9.79
C ALA A 56 1.07 -16.82 8.27
N PRO A 57 1.63 -17.75 7.48
CA PRO A 57 1.62 -17.64 6.02
C PRO A 57 0.21 -17.47 5.43
N ASN A 58 -0.80 -18.13 6.00
CA ASN A 58 -2.18 -17.97 5.55
C ASN A 58 -2.69 -16.54 5.73
N ALA A 59 -2.35 -15.90 6.85
CA ALA A 59 -2.74 -14.53 7.11
C ALA A 59 -2.07 -13.59 6.09
N VAL A 60 -0.79 -13.80 5.82
CA VAL A 60 -0.04 -13.03 4.83
C VAL A 60 -0.68 -13.18 3.45
N SER A 61 -1.00 -14.41 3.05
CA SER A 61 -1.66 -14.66 1.76
C SER A 61 -3.00 -13.96 1.65
N GLN A 62 -3.80 -13.96 2.72
CA GLN A 62 -5.09 -13.26 2.74
C GLN A 62 -4.90 -11.74 2.60
N HIS A 63 -3.95 -11.17 3.33
CA HIS A 63 -3.64 -9.74 3.19
C HIS A 63 -3.19 -9.38 1.78
N LEU A 64 -2.32 -10.20 1.19
CA LEU A 64 -1.84 -9.98 -0.18
C LEU A 64 -2.99 -10.06 -1.19
N ASN A 65 -3.89 -11.02 -1.03
CA ASN A 65 -5.04 -11.16 -1.92
C ASN A 65 -5.96 -9.94 -1.87
N ILE A 66 -6.21 -9.42 -0.68
CA ILE A 66 -7.02 -8.21 -0.51
C ILE A 66 -6.31 -7.01 -1.17
N MET A 67 -5.03 -6.83 -0.90
CA MET A 67 -4.27 -5.73 -1.47
C MET A 67 -4.14 -5.86 -2.99
N ARG A 68 -3.98 -7.06 -3.50
CA ARG A 68 -3.95 -7.31 -4.94
C ARG A 68 -5.27 -6.94 -5.60
N ALA A 69 -6.39 -7.30 -4.98
CA ALA A 69 -7.71 -6.99 -5.51
C ALA A 69 -7.95 -5.49 -5.65
N HIS A 70 -7.25 -4.68 -4.86
CA HIS A 70 -7.33 -3.22 -4.91
C HIS A 70 -6.17 -2.58 -5.68
N GLY A 71 -5.38 -3.38 -6.39
CA GLY A 71 -4.28 -2.86 -7.21
C GLY A 71 -3.10 -2.30 -6.42
N ILE A 72 -2.96 -2.66 -5.15
CA ILE A 72 -1.89 -2.16 -4.29
C ILE A 72 -0.60 -2.93 -4.53
N VAL A 73 -0.69 -4.25 -4.60
CA VAL A 73 0.45 -5.13 -4.86
C VAL A 73 0.21 -5.93 -6.13
N HIS A 74 1.30 -6.37 -6.74
CA HIS A 74 1.26 -7.18 -7.95
C HIS A 74 2.18 -8.37 -7.79
N PRO A 75 1.72 -9.61 -8.12
CA PRO A 75 2.55 -10.80 -8.06
C PRO A 75 3.44 -10.89 -9.29
N ARG A 76 4.63 -11.46 -9.08
CA ARG A 76 5.57 -11.74 -10.15
C ARG A 76 6.22 -13.10 -9.89
N ARG A 77 6.02 -14.02 -10.83
CA ARG A 77 6.60 -15.35 -10.70
C ARG A 77 8.08 -15.34 -11.06
N ARG A 78 8.89 -15.95 -10.19
CA ARG A 78 10.31 -16.22 -10.45
C ARG A 78 10.56 -17.69 -10.12
N GLY A 79 10.71 -18.52 -11.16
CA GLY A 79 10.84 -19.96 -10.97
C GLY A 79 9.61 -20.55 -10.29
N ARG A 80 9.80 -21.15 -9.12
CA ARG A 80 8.73 -21.79 -8.35
C ARG A 80 8.08 -20.87 -7.34
N GLN A 81 8.62 -19.67 -7.15
CA GLN A 81 8.13 -18.72 -6.17
C GLN A 81 7.39 -17.58 -6.82
N VAL A 82 6.45 -17.00 -6.08
CA VAL A 82 5.75 -15.77 -6.45
C VAL A 82 6.21 -14.67 -5.51
N PHE A 83 6.78 -13.62 -6.08
CA PHE A 83 7.22 -12.44 -5.36
C PHE A 83 6.16 -11.35 -5.53
N TYR A 84 6.06 -10.46 -4.56
CA TYR A 84 5.11 -9.37 -4.59
C TYR A 84 5.83 -8.04 -4.54
N ARG A 85 5.29 -7.05 -5.22
CA ARG A 85 5.79 -5.67 -5.20
C ARG A 85 4.64 -4.70 -5.07
N VAL A 86 4.93 -3.52 -4.51
CA VAL A 86 3.95 -2.44 -4.40
C VAL A 86 3.92 -1.66 -5.71
N VAL A 87 2.73 -1.43 -6.25
CA VAL A 87 2.58 -0.74 -7.54
C VAL A 87 1.66 0.49 -7.47
N HIS A 88 0.86 0.63 -6.41
CA HIS A 88 -0.12 1.71 -6.33
C HIS A 88 0.53 3.02 -5.90
N PRO A 89 0.37 4.11 -6.69
CA PRO A 89 1.02 5.39 -6.35
C PRO A 89 0.62 5.95 -4.99
N ALA A 90 -0.66 5.81 -4.61
CA ALA A 90 -1.14 6.31 -3.32
C ALA A 90 -0.51 5.55 -2.16
N ALA A 91 -0.33 4.23 -2.29
CA ALA A 91 0.33 3.43 -1.26
C ALA A 91 1.79 3.84 -1.11
N LEU A 92 2.50 4.00 -2.22
CA LEU A 92 3.88 4.43 -2.22
C LEU A 92 4.04 5.80 -1.55
N SER A 93 3.18 6.76 -1.90
CA SER A 93 3.23 8.10 -1.35
C SER A 93 2.89 8.13 0.13
N LEU A 94 1.89 7.36 0.55
CA LEU A 94 1.51 7.27 1.96
C LEU A 94 2.66 6.77 2.81
N LEU A 95 3.29 5.67 2.41
CA LEU A 95 4.39 5.09 3.18
C LEU A 95 5.62 6.00 3.21
N ARG A 96 5.91 6.70 2.13
CA ARG A 96 6.97 7.70 2.11
C ARG A 96 6.67 8.84 3.09
N CYS A 97 5.43 9.32 3.11
CA CYS A 97 4.99 10.35 4.04
C CYS A 97 5.13 9.86 5.49
N MET A 98 4.70 8.65 5.79
CA MET A 98 4.85 8.06 7.12
C MET A 98 6.31 7.99 7.55
N ARG A 99 7.18 7.58 6.64
CA ARG A 99 8.62 7.47 6.92
C ARG A 99 9.24 8.83 7.24
N GLN A 100 8.85 9.86 6.49
CA GLN A 100 9.35 11.22 6.70
C GLN A 100 8.86 11.82 8.02
N ASN A 101 7.71 11.39 8.50
CA ASN A 101 7.05 11.96 9.67
C ASN A 101 6.93 10.97 10.84
N ALA A 102 7.69 9.88 10.82
CA ALA A 102 7.54 8.79 11.78
C ALA A 102 7.62 9.26 13.24
N GLU A 103 8.48 10.24 13.53
CA GLU A 103 8.63 10.75 14.90
C GLU A 103 7.42 11.54 15.37
N ASN A 104 6.55 11.98 14.49
CA ASN A 104 5.37 12.78 14.80
C ASN A 104 4.05 11.98 14.73
N LEU A 105 4.14 10.70 14.45
CA LEU A 105 2.95 9.86 14.30
C LEU A 105 2.57 9.13 15.58
#